data_490e304d0b97a6fc303f2bafe4474533
#
_entry.id   490e304d0b97a6fc303f2bafe4474533
#
_cell.length_a   1.000
_cell.length_b   1.000
_cell.length_c   1.000
_cell.angle_alpha   90.00
_cell.angle_beta   90.00
_cell.angle_gamma   90.00
#
_symmetry.space_group_name_H-M   'P 1'
#
loop_
_entity.id
_entity.type
_entity.pdbx_description
1 polymer ?
#
loop_
_entity_poly.entity_id
_entity_poly.type
_entity_poly.pdbx_seq_one_letter_code
_entity_poly.pdbx_strand_id
1 'polypeptide(L)'
;MKKIFLILALVTGVTAANAQEVETTETQPVATSPSTGDYFQGYTRPLTFNRMIPPYALEVTFNKTVHLIFPSAIRYVDLGSADLLAAKADGTENVLRVKAALRDFSRESNLSVITEDGAYY
;
A
#
# COMPACT_ATOMS: atom_id res chain seq x y z
N MET A 1 -10.96 -16.67 -60.38
CA MET A 1 -9.99 -17.52 -61.13
C MET A 1 -9.06 -18.12 -60.11
N LYS A 2 -9.33 -19.43 -59.80
CA LYS A 2 -8.41 -20.57 -59.96
C LYS A 2 -7.09 -20.38 -59.15
N LYS A 3 -6.69 -21.26 -58.21
CA LYS A 3 -6.59 -22.72 -58.26
C LYS A 3 -6.42 -23.31 -56.88
N ILE A 4 -7.12 -24.38 -56.69
CA ILE A 4 -6.98 -25.41 -55.68
C ILE A 4 -5.68 -26.19 -55.95
N PHE A 5 -4.90 -26.46 -54.92
CA PHE A 5 -3.97 -27.58 -54.92
C PHE A 5 -4.15 -28.42 -53.66
N LEU A 6 -4.78 -29.52 -53.97
CA LEU A 6 -4.89 -30.69 -53.11
C LEU A 6 -3.62 -31.52 -53.27
N ILE A 7 -2.89 -31.80 -52.23
CA ILE A 7 -1.88 -32.84 -52.23
C ILE A 7 -2.18 -33.80 -51.08
N LEU A 8 -2.59 -34.95 -51.49
CA LEU A 8 -2.76 -36.20 -50.76
C LEU A 8 -1.43 -36.97 -50.81
N ALA A 9 -0.84 -37.36 -49.70
CA ALA A 9 0.10 -38.47 -49.57
C ALA A 9 0.23 -38.84 -48.10
N LEU A 10 -0.22 -39.86 -47.72
CA LEU A 10 0.17 -41.29 -47.65
C LEU A 10 0.79 -41.63 -46.32
N VAL A 11 0.03 -42.41 -45.61
CA VAL A 11 0.29 -43.14 -44.36
C VAL A 11 1.46 -44.13 -44.57
N THR A 12 2.43 -44.12 -43.70
CA THR A 12 3.14 -45.33 -43.28
C THR A 12 3.39 -45.30 -41.81
N GLY A 13 2.82 -46.26 -41.10
CA GLY A 13 3.02 -46.48 -39.71
C GLY A 13 4.41 -47.08 -39.42
N VAL A 14 4.96 -46.70 -38.30
CA VAL A 14 6.00 -47.47 -37.56
C VAL A 14 5.80 -47.29 -36.08
N THR A 15 5.43 -48.37 -35.45
CA THR A 15 5.70 -48.96 -34.15
C THR A 15 6.18 -48.05 -33.00
N ALA A 16 5.49 -48.28 -31.89
CA ALA A 16 5.74 -47.96 -30.51
C ALA A 16 7.21 -48.01 -30.07
N ALA A 17 7.68 -46.94 -29.46
CA ALA A 17 8.63 -47.01 -28.40
C ALA A 17 8.13 -46.11 -27.27
N ASN A 18 7.79 -46.72 -26.15
CA ASN A 18 7.56 -46.05 -24.88
C ASN A 18 8.87 -45.34 -24.46
N ALA A 19 9.00 -44.10 -24.74
CA ALA A 19 9.89 -43.24 -23.98
C ALA A 19 9.01 -42.56 -22.92
N GLN A 20 9.15 -43.02 -21.69
CA GLN A 20 8.73 -42.24 -20.55
C GLN A 20 9.53 -40.94 -20.58
N GLU A 21 8.84 -39.88 -20.97
CA GLU A 21 9.28 -38.52 -20.75
C GLU A 21 9.28 -38.31 -19.24
N VAL A 22 10.47 -38.44 -18.66
CA VAL A 22 10.74 -38.00 -17.30
C VAL A 22 10.57 -36.48 -17.37
N GLU A 23 9.41 -36.05 -16.90
CA GLU A 23 9.17 -34.65 -16.58
C GLU A 23 10.19 -34.27 -15.53
N THR A 24 11.32 -33.74 -15.99
CA THR A 24 12.26 -33.06 -15.12
C THR A 24 11.52 -31.83 -14.61
N THR A 25 10.91 -31.99 -13.46
CA THR A 25 10.46 -30.86 -12.66
C THR A 25 11.71 -30.06 -12.36
N GLU A 26 11.97 -29.08 -13.18
CA GLU A 26 12.94 -28.04 -12.90
C GLU A 26 12.46 -27.34 -11.64
N THR A 27 12.98 -27.83 -10.53
CA THR A 27 12.82 -27.17 -9.23
C THR A 27 13.56 -25.84 -9.38
N GLN A 28 12.81 -24.81 -9.78
CA GLN A 28 13.30 -23.44 -9.63
C GLN A 28 13.78 -23.32 -8.19
N PRO A 29 15.03 -22.87 -7.98
CA PRO A 29 15.46 -22.54 -6.64
C PRO A 29 14.45 -21.50 -6.13
N VAL A 30 13.64 -21.91 -5.18
CA VAL A 30 12.84 -20.98 -4.39
C VAL A 30 13.87 -20.01 -3.85
N ALA A 31 13.91 -18.81 -4.43
CA ALA A 31 14.66 -17.72 -3.86
C ALA A 31 14.09 -17.56 -2.46
N THR A 32 14.79 -18.11 -1.49
CA THR A 32 14.53 -17.87 -0.08
C THR A 32 14.73 -16.37 0.07
N SER A 33 13.66 -15.63 0.00
CA SER A 33 13.68 -14.22 0.40
C SER A 33 14.29 -14.23 1.79
N PRO A 34 15.38 -13.50 2.02
CA PRO A 34 15.96 -13.43 3.34
C PRO A 34 14.85 -13.05 4.31
N SER A 35 14.68 -13.81 5.36
CA SER A 35 13.63 -13.54 6.32
C SER A 35 13.84 -12.10 6.80
N THR A 36 12.82 -11.28 6.71
CA THR A 36 12.83 -9.87 7.14
C THR A 36 13.41 -9.71 8.55
N GLY A 37 13.43 -10.80 9.34
CA GLY A 37 14.01 -10.85 10.67
C GLY A 37 15.53 -10.64 10.71
N ASP A 38 16.28 -11.02 9.68
CA ASP A 38 17.74 -10.93 9.72
C ASP A 38 18.27 -9.50 9.53
N TYR A 39 17.51 -8.64 8.84
CA TYR A 39 17.92 -7.25 8.61
C TYR A 39 17.53 -6.30 9.75
N PHE A 40 16.56 -6.69 10.58
CA PHE A 40 15.98 -5.85 11.61
C PHE A 40 16.11 -6.40 13.03
N GLN A 41 16.99 -7.36 13.23
CA GLN A 41 17.23 -7.87 14.59
C GLN A 41 17.66 -6.75 15.52
N GLY A 42 16.76 -6.40 16.42
CA GLY A 42 16.97 -5.37 17.45
C GLY A 42 16.39 -4.00 17.15
N TYR A 43 15.87 -3.74 15.92
CA TYR A 43 15.36 -2.41 15.54
C TYR A 43 13.85 -2.31 15.38
N THR A 44 13.18 -3.42 15.06
CA THR A 44 11.72 -3.38 14.84
C THR A 44 11.02 -4.54 15.51
N ARG A 45 9.93 -4.24 16.20
CA ARG A 45 8.94 -5.24 16.57
C ARG A 45 7.94 -5.37 15.43
N PRO A 46 7.47 -6.57 15.07
CA PRO A 46 6.41 -6.71 14.08
C PRO A 46 5.20 -5.88 14.50
N LEU A 47 4.68 -5.10 13.57
CA LEU A 47 3.42 -4.39 13.76
C LEU A 47 2.30 -5.43 13.81
N THR A 48 1.65 -5.52 14.94
CA THR A 48 0.48 -6.37 15.12
C THR A 48 -0.79 -5.53 15.00
N PHE A 49 -1.87 -6.11 14.49
CA PHE A 49 -3.13 -5.40 14.29
C PHE A 49 -3.65 -4.70 15.55
N ASN A 50 -3.38 -5.25 16.74
CA ASN A 50 -3.77 -4.64 18.02
C ASN A 50 -2.96 -3.38 18.38
N ARG A 51 -1.91 -3.07 17.64
CA ARG A 51 -1.10 -1.85 17.79
C ARG A 51 -1.32 -0.84 16.66
N MET A 52 -2.11 -1.19 15.68
CA MET A 52 -2.51 -0.25 14.64
C MET A 52 -3.60 0.67 15.19
N ILE A 53 -3.38 1.95 15.07
CA ILE A 53 -4.42 2.94 15.32
C ILE A 53 -5.34 2.92 14.08
N PRO A 54 -6.64 2.65 14.25
CA PRO A 54 -7.54 2.65 13.11
C PRO A 54 -7.59 4.06 12.50
N PRO A 55 -7.51 4.19 11.16
CA PRO A 55 -7.64 5.48 10.53
C PRO A 55 -9.05 6.04 10.74
N TYR A 56 -9.14 7.32 11.06
CA TYR A 56 -10.39 8.05 11.14
C TYR A 56 -10.65 8.76 9.82
N ALA A 57 -11.84 8.61 9.27
CA ALA A 57 -12.26 9.41 8.13
C ALA A 57 -12.53 10.85 8.60
N LEU A 58 -11.88 11.81 7.92
CA LEU A 58 -12.05 13.23 8.18
C LEU A 58 -12.49 13.92 6.89
N GLU A 59 -13.63 14.59 6.93
CA GLU A 59 -14.09 15.43 5.84
C GLU A 59 -13.67 16.88 6.07
N VAL A 60 -12.93 17.45 5.12
CA VAL A 60 -12.47 18.84 5.17
C VAL A 60 -13.01 19.63 3.98
N THR A 61 -13.28 20.92 4.17
CA THR A 61 -13.75 21.80 3.12
C THR A 61 -12.95 23.10 3.09
N PHE A 62 -13.05 23.83 1.99
CA PHE A 62 -12.38 25.13 1.85
C PHE A 62 -12.99 26.20 2.78
N ASN A 63 -14.29 26.19 2.98
CA ASN A 63 -15.00 27.26 3.69
C ASN A 63 -15.13 27.01 5.20
N LYS A 64 -14.88 25.78 5.67
CA LYS A 64 -15.05 25.41 7.08
C LYS A 64 -13.74 24.87 7.63
N THR A 65 -13.46 25.17 8.87
CA THR A 65 -12.32 24.63 9.62
C THR A 65 -12.80 23.52 10.55
N VAL A 66 -12.14 22.38 10.49
CA VAL A 66 -12.32 21.29 11.43
C VAL A 66 -11.31 21.45 12.56
N HIS A 67 -11.73 21.23 13.78
CA HIS A 67 -10.87 21.22 14.97
C HIS A 67 -10.71 19.79 15.45
N LEU A 68 -9.47 19.32 15.49
CA LEU A 68 -9.10 18.03 16.04
C LEU A 68 -8.51 18.28 17.44
N ILE A 69 -9.11 17.67 18.44
CA ILE A 69 -8.69 17.81 19.84
C ILE A 69 -8.07 16.50 20.28
N PHE A 70 -6.80 16.55 20.64
CA PHE A 70 -6.03 15.39 21.08
C PHE A 70 -5.94 15.33 22.60
N PRO A 71 -5.76 14.13 23.18
CA PRO A 71 -5.61 13.99 24.65
C PRO A 71 -4.35 14.64 25.21
N SER A 72 -3.28 14.78 24.37
CA SER A 72 -1.99 15.33 24.74
C SER A 72 -1.53 16.39 23.74
N ALA A 73 -0.53 17.18 24.09
CA ALA A 73 0.04 18.20 23.24
C ALA A 73 0.58 17.63 21.94
N ILE A 74 0.42 18.37 20.85
CA ILE A 74 0.85 17.96 19.52
C ILE A 74 2.34 18.21 19.36
N ARG A 75 3.09 17.16 19.10
CA ARG A 75 4.53 17.19 18.87
C ARG A 75 4.88 17.34 17.38
N TYR A 76 4.15 16.62 16.52
CA TYR A 76 4.44 16.55 15.10
C TYR A 76 3.15 16.42 14.29
N VAL A 77 3.12 17.07 13.15
CA VAL A 77 2.02 17.00 12.17
C VAL A 77 2.62 16.82 10.79
N ASP A 78 2.10 15.88 10.03
CA ASP A 78 2.44 15.65 8.63
C ASP A 78 1.19 15.65 7.75
N LEU A 79 1.27 16.35 6.63
CA LEU A 79 0.19 16.47 5.66
C LEU A 79 0.56 15.73 4.39
N GLY A 80 -0.25 14.79 3.98
CA GLY A 80 -0.02 13.99 2.78
C GLY A 80 -0.09 14.78 1.46
N SER A 81 -0.68 15.98 1.46
CA SER A 81 -0.68 16.86 0.30
C SER A 81 -0.70 18.34 0.68
N ALA A 82 -0.27 19.19 -0.26
CA ALA A 82 -0.37 20.64 -0.14
C ALA A 82 -1.81 21.18 -0.23
N ASP A 83 -2.77 20.32 -0.56
CA ASP A 83 -4.19 20.68 -0.63
C ASP A 83 -4.84 20.78 0.75
N LEU A 84 -4.13 20.41 1.80
CA LEU A 84 -4.51 20.56 3.20
C LEU A 84 -3.77 21.73 3.84
N LEU A 85 -4.45 22.45 4.69
CA LEU A 85 -3.89 23.44 5.60
C LEU A 85 -4.14 23.00 7.03
N ALA A 86 -3.09 22.93 7.83
CA ALA A 86 -3.19 22.64 9.24
C ALA A 86 -2.35 23.62 10.07
N ALA A 87 -2.88 24.00 11.22
CA ALA A 87 -2.19 24.85 12.18
C ALA A 87 -2.67 24.54 13.60
N LYS A 88 -1.78 24.58 14.57
CA LYS A 88 -2.19 24.55 15.99
C LYS A 88 -3.09 25.74 16.28
N ALA A 89 -4.07 25.56 17.15
CA ALA A 89 -4.89 26.67 17.60
C ALA A 89 -4.11 27.51 18.63
N ASP A 90 -4.25 28.82 18.55
CA ASP A 90 -3.54 29.73 19.41
C ASP A 90 -3.92 29.49 20.91
N GLY A 91 -2.92 29.39 21.76
CA GLY A 91 -3.10 29.17 23.19
C GLY A 91 -3.48 27.74 23.58
N THR A 92 -3.49 26.80 22.62
CA THR A 92 -3.79 25.39 22.90
C THR A 92 -2.80 24.47 22.18
N GLU A 93 -2.07 23.66 22.93
CA GLU A 93 -1.05 22.78 22.36
C GLU A 93 -1.61 21.47 21.80
N ASN A 94 -2.83 21.13 22.14
CA ASN A 94 -3.49 19.87 21.79
C ASN A 94 -4.62 20.02 20.76
N VAL A 95 -4.78 21.20 20.17
CA VAL A 95 -5.84 21.45 19.18
C VAL A 95 -5.23 21.79 17.82
N LEU A 96 -5.60 21.00 16.81
CA LEU A 96 -5.21 21.22 15.42
C LEU A 96 -6.40 21.72 14.61
N ARG A 97 -6.24 22.83 13.91
CA ARG A 97 -7.20 23.35 12.95
C ARG A 97 -6.82 22.84 11.56
N VAL A 98 -7.78 22.24 10.86
CA VAL A 98 -7.57 21.66 9.53
C VAL A 98 -8.63 22.15 8.56
N LYS A 99 -8.24 22.46 7.33
CA LYS A 99 -9.15 22.80 6.25
C LYS A 99 -8.53 22.50 4.89
N ALA A 100 -9.35 22.42 3.85
CA ALA A 100 -8.83 22.36 2.48
C ALA A 100 -8.26 23.72 2.03
N ALA A 101 -7.13 23.67 1.30
CA ALA A 101 -6.53 24.84 0.67
C ALA A 101 -7.24 25.25 -0.61
N LEU A 102 -7.95 24.31 -1.25
CA LEU A 102 -8.63 24.49 -2.53
C LEU A 102 -10.14 24.27 -2.39
N ARG A 103 -10.93 24.96 -3.23
CA ARG A 103 -12.40 24.78 -3.25
C ARG A 103 -12.83 23.42 -3.78
N ASP A 104 -12.14 22.95 -4.80
CA ASP A 104 -12.42 21.68 -5.48
C ASP A 104 -11.44 20.59 -5.02
N PHE A 105 -11.41 20.35 -3.73
CA PHE A 105 -10.62 19.31 -3.12
C PHE A 105 -11.26 17.94 -3.41
N SER A 106 -10.75 17.25 -4.43
CA SER A 106 -11.33 16.00 -4.95
C SER A 106 -10.49 14.76 -4.71
N ARG A 107 -9.29 14.92 -4.12
CA ARG A 107 -8.36 13.82 -3.89
C ARG A 107 -8.33 13.43 -2.42
N GLU A 108 -8.36 12.14 -2.17
CA GLU A 108 -8.06 11.64 -0.84
C GLU A 108 -6.60 11.96 -0.50
N SER A 109 -6.39 12.36 0.74
CA SER A 109 -5.10 12.62 1.33
C SER A 109 -5.09 12.10 2.76
N ASN A 110 -3.95 12.14 3.40
CA ASN A 110 -3.83 11.74 4.80
C ASN A 110 -3.26 12.88 5.64
N LEU A 111 -3.53 12.78 6.91
CA LEU A 111 -2.98 13.63 7.96
C LEU A 111 -2.47 12.71 9.06
N SER A 112 -1.24 12.92 9.49
CA SER A 112 -0.65 12.17 10.60
C SER A 112 -0.28 13.12 11.74
N VAL A 113 -0.60 12.73 12.96
CA VAL A 113 -0.28 13.51 14.15
C VAL A 113 0.40 12.64 15.18
N ILE A 114 1.50 13.14 15.76
CA ILE A 114 2.16 12.52 16.90
C ILE A 114 2.04 13.48 18.08
N THR A 115 1.58 12.96 19.19
CA THR A 115 1.44 13.69 20.45
C THR A 115 2.64 13.46 21.38
N GLU A 116 2.80 14.27 22.40
CA GLU A 116 3.96 14.20 23.31
C GLU A 116 4.00 12.91 24.14
N ASP A 117 2.85 12.31 24.41
CA ASP A 117 2.74 10.99 25.04
C ASP A 117 3.13 9.83 24.11
N GLY A 118 3.50 10.13 22.84
CA GLY A 118 3.94 9.17 21.86
C GLY A 118 2.80 8.46 21.10
N ALA A 119 1.56 8.91 21.28
CA ALA A 119 0.45 8.39 20.49
C ALA A 119 0.52 8.89 19.04
N TYR A 120 0.17 8.01 18.09
CA TYR A 120 0.15 8.29 16.66
C TYR A 120 -1.30 8.17 16.14
N TYR A 121 -1.74 9.22 15.45
CA TYR A 121 -3.07 9.35 14.87
C TYR A 121 -3.00 9.57 13.36
#